data_962b7bacc4f9173b44d799fad3fe6a3b
#
_entry.id   962b7bacc4f9173b44d799fad3fe6a3b
#
_cell.length_a   1.000
_cell.length_b   1.000
_cell.length_c   1.000
_cell.angle_alpha   90.00
_cell.angle_beta   90.00
_cell.angle_gamma   90.00
#
_symmetry.space_group_name_H-M   'P 1'
#
loop_
_entity.id
_entity.type
_entity.pdbx_description
1 polymer ?
#
loop_
_entity_poly.entity_id
_entity_poly.type
_entity_poly.pdbx_seq_one_letter_code
_entity_poly.pdbx_strand_id
1 'polypeptide(L)'
;MTPPLLVGYDAKRIVRNATGLGSYGRTLVRDLAALPGLELHLYAPDEGRPDLRAQIPASPRVTLHTPVPPRGRLRGAYWRNRAIVADLVRDGIQVYHGLSGELPRGITLSGVRSVVTIHDLIFLRHPEYYSWFDARIYAWKFRIACREADRIIAISERTRQDIIELGGVSPDRIDLIYQSCSPRFAADLSPAAAADVRSRYALPPRFVLSVGTIEPRKNILQAVQALPYLPADVHLVAVGRATPYSRSVLRAADRAGLSPRVHFLHGVPDADLQALYRLADVFVYPSRYEGFGIPVIEAIHSGLPVVAATGSCLEEAGGPDSLYVSPDSPRDLAVAVSRVLRGNPEREARVARSRDYVRRFEGLDVASQVADVYRHLLETPAQLEGQVGH
;
A
#
# COMPACT_ATOMS: atom_id res chain seq x y z
N MET A 1 -31.60 5.23 -20.75
CA MET A 1 -30.29 4.91 -20.10
C MET A 1 -30.39 5.34 -18.65
N THR A 2 -30.05 4.49 -17.72
CA THR A 2 -29.98 4.85 -16.30
C THR A 2 -28.94 5.95 -16.11
N PRO A 3 -29.22 7.02 -15.34
CA PRO A 3 -28.23 8.07 -15.08
C PRO A 3 -26.97 7.47 -14.41
N PRO A 4 -25.79 8.05 -14.67
CA PRO A 4 -24.58 7.56 -14.06
C PRO A 4 -24.59 7.77 -12.55
N LEU A 5 -23.88 6.90 -11.83
CA LEU A 5 -23.65 7.03 -10.40
C LEU A 5 -22.54 8.07 -10.18
N LEU A 6 -22.83 9.14 -9.43
CA LEU A 6 -21.90 10.20 -9.10
C LEU A 6 -21.14 9.84 -7.81
N VAL A 7 -19.82 9.63 -7.95
CA VAL A 7 -18.95 9.22 -6.84
C VAL A 7 -17.91 10.30 -6.56
N GLY A 8 -17.89 10.81 -5.33
CA GLY A 8 -16.91 11.77 -4.84
C GLY A 8 -15.72 11.06 -4.17
N TYR A 9 -14.50 11.58 -4.32
CA TYR A 9 -13.28 11.02 -3.74
C TYR A 9 -12.45 12.06 -2.99
N ASP A 10 -11.85 11.69 -1.86
CA ASP A 10 -10.74 12.46 -1.29
C ASP A 10 -9.50 12.32 -2.19
N ALA A 11 -9.26 13.32 -3.01
CA ALA A 11 -8.17 13.33 -3.98
C ALA A 11 -6.85 13.94 -3.45
N LYS A 12 -6.77 14.35 -2.18
CA LYS A 12 -5.53 14.94 -1.64
C LYS A 12 -4.31 14.05 -1.86
N ARG A 13 -4.44 12.74 -1.63
CA ARG A 13 -3.34 11.78 -1.85
C ARG A 13 -3.07 11.55 -3.34
N ILE A 14 -4.11 11.56 -4.16
CA ILE A 14 -4.01 11.41 -5.62
C ILE A 14 -3.08 12.47 -6.21
N VAL A 15 -3.31 13.75 -5.86
CA VAL A 15 -2.59 14.89 -6.46
C VAL A 15 -1.29 15.27 -5.74
N ARG A 16 -1.02 14.76 -4.52
CA ARG A 16 0.13 15.19 -3.69
C ARG A 16 1.09 14.07 -3.28
N ASN A 17 0.66 12.81 -3.32
CA ASN A 17 1.45 11.69 -2.79
C ASN A 17 1.95 10.81 -3.93
N ALA A 18 3.28 10.73 -4.09
CA ALA A 18 3.94 9.88 -5.07
C ALA A 18 4.18 8.44 -4.57
N THR A 19 3.84 8.11 -3.30
CA THR A 19 4.05 6.78 -2.71
C THR A 19 2.77 5.93 -2.78
N GLY A 20 2.80 4.73 -2.18
CA GLY A 20 1.78 3.69 -2.29
C GLY A 20 0.32 4.18 -2.20
N LEU A 21 -0.03 5.02 -1.20
CA LEU A 21 -1.39 5.53 -1.05
C LEU A 21 -1.86 6.39 -2.24
N GLY A 22 -0.96 7.23 -2.77
CA GLY A 22 -1.27 8.03 -3.95
C GLY A 22 -1.35 7.19 -5.22
N SER A 23 -0.46 6.21 -5.36
CA SER A 23 -0.47 5.24 -6.47
C SER A 23 -1.77 4.43 -6.48
N TYR A 24 -2.19 3.90 -5.32
CA TYR A 24 -3.47 3.22 -5.17
C TYR A 24 -4.64 4.08 -5.67
N GLY A 25 -4.75 5.32 -5.17
CA GLY A 25 -5.84 6.22 -5.57
C GLY A 25 -5.85 6.53 -7.07
N ARG A 26 -4.68 6.78 -7.69
CA ARG A 26 -4.58 7.03 -9.14
C ARG A 26 -4.94 5.80 -9.97
N THR A 27 -4.46 4.63 -9.58
CA THR A 27 -4.79 3.36 -10.23
C THR A 27 -6.30 3.09 -10.14
N LEU A 28 -6.87 3.18 -8.94
CA LEU A 28 -8.31 2.95 -8.74
C LEU A 28 -9.18 3.91 -9.55
N VAL A 29 -8.86 5.22 -9.55
CA VAL A 29 -9.60 6.21 -10.35
C VAL A 29 -9.48 5.94 -11.84
N ARG A 30 -8.29 5.56 -12.34
CA ARG A 30 -8.09 5.20 -13.75
C ARG A 30 -8.96 4.01 -14.14
N ASP A 31 -8.96 2.96 -13.31
CA ASP A 31 -9.66 1.73 -13.62
C ASP A 31 -11.20 1.89 -13.48
N LEU A 32 -11.66 2.64 -12.47
CA LEU A 32 -13.08 3.01 -12.33
C LEU A 32 -13.57 3.90 -13.50
N ALA A 33 -12.74 4.82 -13.99
CA ALA A 33 -13.10 5.66 -15.14
C ALA A 33 -13.30 4.86 -16.44
N ALA A 34 -12.74 3.64 -16.52
CA ALA A 34 -12.97 2.73 -17.64
C ALA A 34 -14.33 2.01 -17.54
N LEU A 35 -14.91 1.88 -16.35
CA LEU A 35 -16.20 1.23 -16.15
C LEU A 35 -17.36 2.11 -16.63
N PRO A 36 -18.41 1.52 -17.25
CA PRO A 36 -19.61 2.27 -17.62
C PRO A 36 -20.45 2.64 -16.40
N GLY A 37 -21.24 3.72 -16.53
CA GLY A 37 -22.23 4.11 -15.54
C GLY A 37 -21.69 4.77 -14.27
N LEU A 38 -20.43 5.24 -14.29
CA LEU A 38 -19.82 6.01 -13.20
C LEU A 38 -19.37 7.39 -13.68
N GLU A 39 -19.57 8.40 -12.85
CA GLU A 39 -18.92 9.72 -12.94
C GLU A 39 -18.13 9.99 -11.66
N LEU A 40 -16.84 10.35 -11.80
CA LEU A 40 -15.89 10.45 -10.71
C LEU A 40 -15.55 11.92 -10.43
N HIS A 41 -15.84 12.37 -9.22
CA HIS A 41 -15.61 13.72 -8.75
C HIS A 41 -14.48 13.73 -7.71
N LEU A 42 -13.32 14.24 -8.10
CA LEU A 42 -12.10 14.23 -7.28
C LEU A 42 -12.01 15.54 -6.49
N TYR A 43 -12.13 15.50 -5.17
CA TYR A 43 -12.07 16.68 -4.31
C TYR A 43 -10.68 16.82 -3.69
N ALA A 44 -9.93 17.84 -4.08
CA ALA A 44 -8.60 18.13 -3.55
C ALA A 44 -8.52 19.54 -2.94
N PRO A 45 -7.72 19.76 -1.87
CA PRO A 45 -7.60 21.09 -1.25
C PRO A 45 -6.90 22.11 -2.17
N ASP A 46 -6.23 21.68 -3.21
CA ASP A 46 -5.56 22.43 -4.26
C ASP A 46 -5.19 21.50 -5.43
N GLU A 47 -4.61 22.06 -6.47
CA GLU A 47 -4.24 21.34 -7.69
C GLU A 47 -3.12 20.29 -7.51
N GLY A 48 -2.39 20.33 -6.39
CA GLY A 48 -1.30 19.41 -6.10
C GLY A 48 -0.10 19.56 -7.05
N ARG A 49 0.60 18.44 -7.26
CA ARG A 49 1.79 18.35 -8.12
C ARG A 49 1.39 18.09 -9.57
N PRO A 50 1.94 18.86 -10.55
CA PRO A 50 1.60 18.69 -11.96
C PRO A 50 1.86 17.28 -12.52
N ASP A 51 2.99 16.65 -12.11
CA ASP A 51 3.38 15.30 -12.54
C ASP A 51 2.44 14.20 -12.03
N LEU A 52 1.83 14.39 -10.86
CA LEU A 52 0.84 13.46 -10.31
C LEU A 52 -0.55 13.71 -10.89
N ARG A 53 -0.91 14.98 -11.09
CA ARG A 53 -2.17 15.36 -11.72
C ARG A 53 -2.26 14.87 -13.18
N ALA A 54 -1.16 14.90 -13.91
CA ALA A 54 -1.09 14.37 -15.27
C ALA A 54 -1.37 12.86 -15.38
N GLN A 55 -1.34 12.13 -14.27
CA GLN A 55 -1.70 10.71 -14.21
C GLN A 55 -3.20 10.46 -13.99
N ILE A 56 -3.98 11.52 -13.76
CA ILE A 56 -5.45 11.41 -13.69
C ILE A 56 -5.97 11.25 -15.13
N PRO A 57 -6.90 10.32 -15.38
CA PRO A 57 -7.45 10.12 -16.72
C PRO A 57 -8.07 11.39 -17.31
N ALA A 58 -7.69 11.75 -18.52
CA ALA A 58 -8.36 12.78 -19.29
C ALA A 58 -9.67 12.20 -19.87
N SER A 59 -10.73 12.20 -19.07
CA SER A 59 -12.04 11.66 -19.43
C SER A 59 -13.13 12.66 -19.04
N PRO A 60 -14.19 12.83 -19.86
CA PRO A 60 -15.32 13.68 -19.50
C PRO A 60 -16.06 13.19 -18.25
N ARG A 61 -15.84 11.94 -17.84
CA ARG A 61 -16.41 11.34 -16.63
C ARG A 61 -15.55 11.53 -15.38
N VAL A 62 -14.42 12.25 -15.46
CA VAL A 62 -13.53 12.51 -14.31
C VAL A 62 -13.37 14.00 -14.14
N THR A 63 -13.85 14.56 -13.05
CA THR A 63 -13.77 15.99 -12.75
C THR A 63 -12.94 16.23 -11.49
N LEU A 64 -11.95 17.12 -11.58
CA LEU A 64 -11.17 17.55 -10.41
C LEU A 64 -11.76 18.84 -9.83
N HIS A 65 -12.20 18.80 -8.59
CA HIS A 65 -12.73 19.94 -7.82
C HIS A 65 -11.66 20.45 -6.87
N THR A 66 -11.38 21.75 -6.97
CA THR A 66 -10.52 22.48 -6.03
C THR A 66 -11.23 23.74 -5.55
N PRO A 67 -11.12 24.12 -4.27
CA PRO A 67 -11.76 25.32 -3.76
C PRO A 67 -11.16 26.59 -4.42
N VAL A 68 -12.03 27.52 -4.81
CA VAL A 68 -11.65 28.83 -5.36
C VAL A 68 -12.13 29.93 -4.42
N PRO A 69 -11.25 30.83 -3.93
CA PRO A 69 -9.78 30.81 -4.07
C PRO A 69 -9.13 29.64 -3.30
N PRO A 70 -7.88 29.28 -3.65
CA PRO A 70 -7.14 28.23 -2.94
C PRO A 70 -7.10 28.49 -1.44
N ARG A 71 -7.46 27.52 -0.64
CA ARG A 71 -7.50 27.65 0.82
C ARG A 71 -6.11 27.33 1.40
N GLY A 72 -5.58 28.19 2.25
CA GLY A 72 -4.34 27.91 2.99
C GLY A 72 -4.47 26.62 3.81
N ARG A 73 -3.31 26.08 4.28
CA ARG A 73 -3.18 24.74 4.89
C ARG A 73 -4.25 24.44 5.97
N LEU A 74 -4.50 25.36 6.89
CA LEU A 74 -5.48 25.18 7.98
C LEU A 74 -6.93 25.19 7.45
N ARG A 75 -7.26 26.13 6.56
CA ARG A 75 -8.60 26.20 5.95
C ARG A 75 -8.87 25.02 5.04
N GLY A 76 -7.85 24.52 4.31
CA GLY A 76 -7.94 23.31 3.51
C GLY A 76 -8.17 22.05 4.35
N ALA A 77 -7.56 21.97 5.53
CA ALA A 77 -7.81 20.87 6.47
C ALA A 77 -9.23 20.93 7.04
N TYR A 78 -9.72 22.11 7.43
CA TYR A 78 -11.11 22.29 7.89
C TYR A 78 -12.11 21.92 6.80
N TRP A 79 -11.88 22.38 5.55
CA TRP A 79 -12.74 22.08 4.41
C TRP A 79 -12.84 20.57 4.19
N ARG A 80 -11.71 19.84 4.11
CA ARG A 80 -11.70 18.38 3.96
C ARG A 80 -12.39 17.63 5.09
N ASN A 81 -12.27 18.14 6.32
CA ASN A 81 -12.80 17.44 7.49
C ASN A 81 -14.29 17.73 7.74
N ARG A 82 -14.87 18.79 7.17
CA ARG A 82 -16.26 19.16 7.44
C ARG A 82 -16.96 19.89 6.29
N ALA A 83 -16.40 20.99 5.79
CA ALA A 83 -17.11 21.88 4.86
C ALA A 83 -17.34 21.27 3.48
N ILE A 84 -16.55 20.27 3.10
CA ILE A 84 -16.69 19.50 1.84
C ILE A 84 -18.07 18.85 1.72
N VAL A 85 -18.73 18.51 2.83
CA VAL A 85 -20.06 17.85 2.81
C VAL A 85 -21.09 18.72 2.07
N ALA A 86 -21.04 20.05 2.27
CA ALA A 86 -21.93 20.97 1.55
C ALA A 86 -21.63 21.00 0.03
N ASP A 87 -20.36 20.86 -0.36
CA ASP A 87 -19.99 20.78 -1.77
C ASP A 87 -20.47 19.45 -2.38
N LEU A 88 -20.33 18.33 -1.66
CA LEU A 88 -20.81 17.02 -2.11
C LEU A 88 -22.34 17.02 -2.36
N VAL A 89 -23.10 17.59 -1.44
CA VAL A 89 -24.57 17.72 -1.57
C VAL A 89 -24.94 18.62 -2.75
N ARG A 90 -24.30 19.79 -2.88
CA ARG A 90 -24.54 20.71 -4.00
C ARG A 90 -24.25 20.08 -5.35
N ASP A 91 -23.18 19.28 -5.43
CA ASP A 91 -22.72 18.63 -6.67
C ASP A 91 -23.49 17.31 -6.95
N GLY A 92 -24.47 16.95 -6.12
CA GLY A 92 -25.33 15.79 -6.29
C GLY A 92 -24.61 14.45 -6.09
N ILE A 93 -23.51 14.42 -5.32
CA ILE A 93 -22.75 13.19 -5.06
C ILE A 93 -23.60 12.19 -4.28
N GLN A 94 -23.67 10.98 -4.79
CA GLN A 94 -24.45 9.89 -4.19
C GLN A 94 -23.63 9.04 -3.22
N VAL A 95 -22.36 8.79 -3.58
CA VAL A 95 -21.38 8.06 -2.74
C VAL A 95 -20.10 8.86 -2.61
N TYR A 96 -19.56 9.00 -1.40
CA TYR A 96 -18.24 9.59 -1.16
C TYR A 96 -17.28 8.55 -0.62
N HIS A 97 -16.12 8.40 -1.26
CA HIS A 97 -15.10 7.43 -0.89
C HIS A 97 -13.82 8.08 -0.37
N GLY A 98 -13.54 7.90 0.92
CA GLY A 98 -12.28 8.25 1.55
C GLY A 98 -11.19 7.22 1.28
N LEU A 99 -10.29 7.51 0.35
CA LEU A 99 -9.27 6.54 -0.14
C LEU A 99 -8.11 6.27 0.82
N SER A 100 -8.03 6.95 1.95
CA SER A 100 -6.87 6.89 2.85
C SER A 100 -7.24 6.96 4.34
N GLY A 101 -8.30 6.26 4.74
CA GLY A 101 -8.71 6.14 6.13
C GLY A 101 -9.34 7.40 6.73
N GLU A 102 -9.78 8.35 5.90
CA GLU A 102 -10.37 9.62 6.37
C GLU A 102 -11.73 9.86 5.72
N LEU A 103 -12.72 10.28 6.54
CA LEU A 103 -14.02 10.77 6.11
C LEU A 103 -14.32 12.15 6.72
N PRO A 104 -15.09 13.01 6.05
CA PRO A 104 -15.56 14.26 6.62
C PRO A 104 -16.63 14.00 7.69
N ARG A 105 -16.57 14.79 8.77
CA ARG A 105 -17.55 14.72 9.86
C ARG A 105 -18.91 15.19 9.41
N GLY A 106 -19.94 14.43 9.77
CA GLY A 106 -21.33 14.75 9.50
C GLY A 106 -21.80 14.33 8.10
N ILE A 107 -21.02 13.54 7.40
CA ILE A 107 -21.43 13.01 6.08
C ILE A 107 -22.66 12.11 6.21
N THR A 108 -22.79 11.33 7.28
CA THR A 108 -23.96 10.49 7.59
C THR A 108 -25.28 11.27 7.65
N LEU A 109 -25.24 12.58 7.97
CA LEU A 109 -26.42 13.44 8.05
C LEU A 109 -26.76 14.12 6.72
N SER A 110 -25.96 13.95 5.69
CA SER A 110 -26.09 14.66 4.41
C SER A 110 -26.92 13.92 3.36
N GLY A 111 -27.23 12.65 3.60
CA GLY A 111 -27.82 11.77 2.59
C GLY A 111 -26.81 11.19 1.60
N VAL A 112 -25.55 11.64 1.61
CA VAL A 112 -24.47 11.07 0.82
C VAL A 112 -24.00 9.79 1.49
N ARG A 113 -24.00 8.68 0.75
CA ARG A 113 -23.46 7.40 1.25
C ARG A 113 -21.93 7.47 1.37
N SER A 114 -21.37 6.79 2.34
CA SER A 114 -19.95 6.90 2.67
C SER A 114 -19.23 5.57 2.68
N VAL A 115 -18.09 5.54 1.96
CA VAL A 115 -17.15 4.42 1.93
C VAL A 115 -15.78 4.91 2.37
N VAL A 116 -15.02 4.10 3.10
CA VAL A 116 -13.64 4.39 3.43
C VAL A 116 -12.74 3.18 3.20
N THR A 117 -11.61 3.35 2.50
CA THR A 117 -10.56 2.33 2.45
C THR A 117 -9.57 2.54 3.57
N ILE A 118 -9.34 1.50 4.37
CA ILE A 118 -8.33 1.45 5.42
C ILE A 118 -7.19 0.54 4.97
N HIS A 119 -5.99 1.12 4.88
CA HIS A 119 -4.79 0.43 4.41
C HIS A 119 -4.04 -0.28 5.53
N ASP A 120 -3.99 0.33 6.69
CA ASP A 120 -3.38 -0.24 7.90
C ASP A 120 -3.85 0.52 9.15
N LEU A 121 -3.58 -0.07 10.31
CA LEU A 121 -3.77 0.56 11.62
C LEU A 121 -2.48 0.53 12.44
N ILE A 122 -1.34 0.71 11.76
CA ILE A 122 0.00 0.68 12.37
C ILE A 122 0.09 1.69 13.52
N PHE A 123 -0.49 2.87 13.37
CA PHE A 123 -0.48 3.92 14.40
C PHE A 123 -1.23 3.53 15.71
N LEU A 124 -2.06 2.48 15.68
CA LEU A 124 -2.72 1.90 16.86
C LEU A 124 -1.96 0.68 17.39
N ARG A 125 -1.48 -0.20 16.50
CA ARG A 125 -0.73 -1.41 16.89
C ARG A 125 0.69 -1.11 17.34
N HIS A 126 1.32 -0.13 16.69
CA HIS A 126 2.74 0.24 16.85
C HIS A 126 2.89 1.76 16.91
N PRO A 127 2.32 2.42 17.94
CA PRO A 127 2.38 3.88 18.08
C PRO A 127 3.81 4.41 18.18
N GLU A 128 4.78 3.57 18.57
CA GLU A 128 6.21 3.90 18.65
C GLU A 128 6.84 4.32 17.32
N TYR A 129 6.21 4.00 16.19
CA TYR A 129 6.67 4.44 14.86
C TYR A 129 6.18 5.85 14.46
N TYR A 130 5.35 6.46 15.29
CA TYR A 130 4.76 7.78 15.05
C TYR A 130 5.11 8.75 16.16
N SER A 131 5.06 10.06 15.86
CA SER A 131 5.04 11.02 16.95
C SER A 131 3.76 10.84 17.78
N TRP A 132 3.81 11.12 19.08
CA TRP A 132 2.65 11.00 19.96
C TRP A 132 1.43 11.79 19.44
N PHE A 133 1.67 12.99 18.88
CA PHE A 133 0.61 13.82 18.29
C PHE A 133 0.01 13.18 17.03
N ASP A 134 0.85 12.67 16.13
CA ASP A 134 0.38 12.03 14.90
C ASP A 134 -0.44 10.78 15.19
N ALA A 135 0.02 9.93 16.11
CA ALA A 135 -0.69 8.72 16.51
C ALA A 135 -2.10 9.05 17.04
N ARG A 136 -2.23 10.09 17.90
CA ARG A 136 -3.54 10.52 18.43
C ARG A 136 -4.44 11.13 17.36
N ILE A 137 -3.88 11.92 16.42
CA ILE A 137 -4.64 12.49 15.31
C ILE A 137 -5.16 11.38 14.40
N TYR A 138 -4.31 10.39 14.05
CA TYR A 138 -4.74 9.26 13.22
C TYR A 138 -5.77 8.39 13.94
N ALA A 139 -5.58 8.10 15.24
CA ALA A 139 -6.57 7.40 16.05
C ALA A 139 -7.93 8.12 16.10
N TRP A 140 -7.91 9.45 16.23
CA TRP A 140 -9.13 10.25 16.21
C TRP A 140 -9.83 10.19 14.84
N LYS A 141 -9.07 10.33 13.74
CA LYS A 141 -9.60 10.24 12.38
C LYS A 141 -10.18 8.85 12.07
N PHE A 142 -9.51 7.80 12.52
CA PHE A 142 -9.98 6.43 12.39
C PHE A 142 -11.33 6.24 13.10
N ARG A 143 -11.48 6.73 14.35
CA ARG A 143 -12.75 6.67 15.06
C ARG A 143 -13.88 7.40 14.33
N ILE A 144 -13.56 8.55 13.71
CA ILE A 144 -14.51 9.25 12.86
C ILE A 144 -14.87 8.40 11.65
N ALA A 145 -13.89 7.86 10.95
CA ALA A 145 -14.12 7.02 9.79
C ALA A 145 -14.99 5.79 10.12
N CYS A 146 -14.73 5.09 11.23
CA CYS A 146 -15.56 3.97 11.69
C CYS A 146 -17.01 4.37 11.99
N ARG A 147 -17.22 5.58 12.53
CA ARG A 147 -18.56 6.08 12.84
C ARG A 147 -19.31 6.58 11.60
N GLU A 148 -18.61 7.32 10.73
CA GLU A 148 -19.22 7.99 9.58
C GLU A 148 -19.34 7.09 8.34
N ALA A 149 -18.64 5.96 8.27
CA ALA A 149 -18.69 5.08 7.12
C ALA A 149 -19.94 4.20 7.13
N ASP A 150 -20.67 4.15 6.00
CA ASP A 150 -21.65 3.09 5.76
C ASP A 150 -20.94 1.75 5.51
N ARG A 151 -19.86 1.76 4.71
CA ARG A 151 -19.03 0.58 4.42
C ARG A 151 -17.54 0.92 4.58
N ILE A 152 -16.77 -0.07 5.03
CA ILE A 152 -15.33 0.02 5.16
C ILE A 152 -14.68 -1.02 4.27
N ILE A 153 -13.75 -0.61 3.42
CA ILE A 153 -12.93 -1.53 2.63
C ILE A 153 -11.63 -1.78 3.36
N ALA A 154 -11.37 -3.03 3.73
CA ALA A 154 -10.10 -3.52 4.24
C ALA A 154 -9.27 -4.12 3.10
N ILE A 155 -7.97 -3.83 3.04
CA ILE A 155 -7.10 -4.31 1.95
C ILE A 155 -6.41 -5.65 2.24
N SER A 156 -6.61 -6.19 3.44
CA SER A 156 -6.12 -7.51 3.86
C SER A 156 -7.00 -8.04 4.99
N GLU A 157 -6.98 -9.36 5.22
CA GLU A 157 -7.67 -9.97 6.36
C GLU A 157 -7.09 -9.45 7.69
N ARG A 158 -5.77 -9.21 7.74
CA ARG A 158 -5.15 -8.60 8.92
C ARG A 158 -5.72 -7.21 9.21
N THR A 159 -5.82 -6.36 8.19
CA THR A 159 -6.43 -5.02 8.34
C THR A 159 -7.90 -5.12 8.74
N ARG A 160 -8.64 -6.10 8.20
CA ARG A 160 -10.03 -6.37 8.58
C ARG A 160 -10.14 -6.71 10.07
N GLN A 161 -9.31 -7.62 10.56
CA GLN A 161 -9.26 -7.98 11.99
C GLN A 161 -8.91 -6.78 12.88
N ASP A 162 -7.92 -5.99 12.48
CA ASP A 162 -7.55 -4.78 13.20
C ASP A 162 -8.71 -3.76 13.28
N ILE A 163 -9.51 -3.60 12.21
CA ILE A 163 -10.69 -2.73 12.21
C ILE A 163 -11.74 -3.25 13.20
N ILE A 164 -11.99 -4.56 13.22
CA ILE A 164 -12.93 -5.17 14.15
C ILE A 164 -12.46 -4.99 15.60
N GLU A 165 -11.22 -5.38 15.89
CA GLU A 165 -10.67 -5.37 17.24
C GLU A 165 -10.48 -3.96 17.82
N LEU A 166 -9.93 -3.04 17.01
CA LEU A 166 -9.54 -1.71 17.48
C LEU A 166 -10.60 -0.63 17.23
N GLY A 167 -11.49 -0.88 16.26
CA GLY A 167 -12.56 0.03 15.88
C GLY A 167 -13.92 -0.36 16.43
N GLY A 168 -14.10 -1.60 16.90
CA GLY A 168 -15.40 -2.13 17.32
C GLY A 168 -16.44 -2.14 16.18
N VAL A 169 -15.97 -2.25 14.95
CA VAL A 169 -16.84 -2.25 13.75
C VAL A 169 -17.39 -3.64 13.53
N SER A 170 -18.70 -3.73 13.26
CA SER A 170 -19.33 -5.00 12.91
C SER A 170 -18.75 -5.57 11.59
N PRO A 171 -18.43 -6.89 11.53
CA PRO A 171 -17.84 -7.53 10.36
C PRO A 171 -18.65 -7.38 9.06
N ASP A 172 -19.97 -7.27 9.16
CA ASP A 172 -20.90 -7.09 8.03
C ASP A 172 -20.78 -5.71 7.36
N ARG A 173 -20.16 -4.73 8.02
CA ARG A 173 -19.83 -3.42 7.46
C ARG A 173 -18.47 -3.36 6.77
N ILE A 174 -17.73 -4.47 6.73
CA ILE A 174 -16.36 -4.48 6.22
C ILE A 174 -16.28 -5.39 4.99
N ASP A 175 -15.92 -4.80 3.87
CA ASP A 175 -15.61 -5.52 2.62
C ASP A 175 -14.10 -5.77 2.55
N LEU A 176 -13.71 -7.02 2.28
CA LEU A 176 -12.32 -7.36 2.02
C LEU A 176 -12.06 -7.27 0.52
N ILE A 177 -11.27 -6.26 0.11
CA ILE A 177 -10.87 -6.07 -1.28
C ILE A 177 -9.35 -5.95 -1.34
N TYR A 178 -8.70 -7.02 -1.79
CA TYR A 178 -7.26 -7.06 -1.95
C TYR A 178 -6.77 -6.07 -3.01
N GLN A 179 -5.56 -5.58 -2.83
CA GLN A 179 -4.89 -4.80 -3.87
C GLN A 179 -4.30 -5.73 -4.93
N SER A 180 -4.42 -5.34 -6.20
CA SER A 180 -3.79 -6.05 -7.30
C SER A 180 -2.31 -5.68 -7.41
N CYS A 181 -1.51 -6.61 -7.89
CA CYS A 181 -0.13 -6.38 -8.31
C CYS A 181 -0.06 -6.04 -9.79
N SER A 182 0.86 -5.18 -10.17
CA SER A 182 1.06 -4.85 -11.59
C SER A 182 1.54 -6.08 -12.37
N PRO A 183 0.91 -6.41 -13.51
CA PRO A 183 1.29 -7.56 -14.33
C PRO A 183 2.71 -7.48 -14.91
N ARG A 184 3.32 -6.28 -14.91
CA ARG A 184 4.71 -6.09 -15.36
C ARG A 184 5.72 -6.98 -14.61
N PHE A 185 5.47 -7.28 -13.33
CA PHE A 185 6.39 -8.11 -12.52
C PHE A 185 6.40 -9.58 -12.97
N ALA A 186 5.35 -10.04 -13.64
CA ALA A 186 5.31 -11.36 -14.26
C ALA A 186 5.97 -11.39 -15.65
N ALA A 187 6.14 -10.23 -16.31
CA ALA A 187 6.70 -10.15 -17.65
C ALA A 187 8.21 -10.54 -17.68
N ASP A 188 8.65 -11.13 -18.77
CA ASP A 188 10.03 -11.50 -18.95
C ASP A 188 10.96 -10.29 -19.13
N LEU A 189 12.18 -10.43 -18.65
CA LEU A 189 13.24 -9.45 -18.80
C LEU A 189 14.21 -9.90 -19.89
N SER A 190 14.44 -9.05 -20.92
CA SER A 190 15.43 -9.39 -21.94
C SER A 190 16.86 -9.39 -21.36
N PRO A 191 17.76 -10.25 -21.88
CA PRO A 191 19.15 -10.28 -21.43
C PRO A 191 19.86 -8.91 -21.55
N ALA A 192 19.54 -8.14 -22.57
CA ALA A 192 20.11 -6.81 -22.78
C ALA A 192 19.65 -5.82 -21.69
N ALA A 193 18.35 -5.80 -21.36
CA ALA A 193 17.82 -4.96 -20.28
C ALA A 193 18.38 -5.39 -18.91
N ALA A 194 18.56 -6.69 -18.69
CA ALA A 194 19.18 -7.22 -17.48
C ALA A 194 20.64 -6.74 -17.32
N ALA A 195 21.43 -6.80 -18.41
CA ALA A 195 22.81 -6.35 -18.42
C ALA A 195 22.95 -4.83 -18.21
N ASP A 196 22.06 -4.03 -18.85
CA ASP A 196 22.03 -2.58 -18.69
C ASP A 196 21.75 -2.17 -17.24
N VAL A 197 20.69 -2.73 -16.61
CA VAL A 197 20.37 -2.44 -15.22
C VAL A 197 21.47 -2.89 -14.28
N ARG A 198 22.07 -4.08 -14.51
CA ARG A 198 23.20 -4.56 -13.72
C ARG A 198 24.39 -3.60 -13.77
N SER A 199 24.71 -3.09 -14.94
CA SER A 199 25.78 -2.11 -15.15
C SER A 199 25.46 -0.75 -14.53
N ARG A 200 24.26 -0.24 -14.78
CA ARG A 200 23.80 1.09 -14.31
C ARG A 200 23.88 1.23 -12.80
N TYR A 201 23.51 0.18 -12.07
CA TYR A 201 23.51 0.19 -10.59
C TYR A 201 24.72 -0.52 -10.00
N ALA A 202 25.71 -0.93 -10.79
CA ALA A 202 26.89 -1.69 -10.35
C ALA A 202 26.48 -2.84 -9.41
N LEU A 203 25.47 -3.63 -9.83
CA LEU A 203 24.90 -4.68 -8.99
C LEU A 203 25.90 -5.81 -8.76
N PRO A 204 26.01 -6.30 -7.52
CA PRO A 204 26.84 -7.47 -7.22
C PRO A 204 26.27 -8.74 -7.93
N PRO A 205 27.11 -9.74 -8.21
CA PRO A 205 26.68 -10.97 -8.87
C PRO A 205 25.58 -11.70 -8.11
N ARG A 206 25.65 -11.71 -6.78
CA ARG A 206 24.69 -12.38 -5.88
C ARG A 206 24.18 -11.39 -4.83
N PHE A 207 22.88 -11.24 -4.75
CA PHE A 207 22.32 -10.34 -3.75
C PHE A 207 20.90 -10.73 -3.31
N VAL A 208 20.61 -10.40 -2.06
CA VAL A 208 19.25 -10.35 -1.53
C VAL A 208 18.69 -8.95 -1.75
N LEU A 209 17.44 -8.86 -2.16
CA LEU A 209 16.74 -7.60 -2.46
C LEU A 209 15.73 -7.26 -1.35
N SER A 210 15.68 -6.01 -0.96
CA SER A 210 14.57 -5.45 -0.15
C SER A 210 14.06 -4.17 -0.77
N VAL A 211 12.74 -3.96 -0.82
CA VAL A 211 12.10 -2.82 -1.48
C VAL A 211 11.15 -2.11 -0.51
N GLY A 212 11.31 -0.80 -0.37
CA GLY A 212 10.45 0.04 0.46
C GLY A 212 11.19 1.23 1.08
N THR A 213 10.47 2.19 1.62
CA THR A 213 11.07 3.32 2.34
C THR A 213 11.97 2.80 3.46
N ILE A 214 13.21 3.30 3.55
CA ILE A 214 14.17 2.84 4.56
C ILE A 214 13.84 3.52 5.89
N GLU A 215 13.02 2.88 6.70
CA GLU A 215 12.51 3.37 7.99
C GLU A 215 12.56 2.27 9.06
N PRO A 216 12.51 2.60 10.37
CA PRO A 216 12.65 1.61 11.45
C PRO A 216 11.68 0.43 11.33
N ARG A 217 10.45 0.65 10.98
CA ARG A 217 9.41 -0.36 10.81
C ARG A 217 9.77 -1.40 9.74
N LYS A 218 10.38 -0.98 8.63
CA LYS A 218 10.83 -1.88 7.55
C LYS A 218 12.04 -2.74 7.94
N ASN A 219 12.70 -2.41 9.06
CA ASN A 219 13.68 -3.24 9.75
C ASN A 219 14.84 -3.74 8.88
N ILE A 220 15.28 -2.93 7.91
CA ILE A 220 16.36 -3.31 7.01
C ILE A 220 17.68 -3.60 7.75
N LEU A 221 17.83 -3.08 8.99
CA LEU A 221 18.97 -3.36 9.85
C LEU A 221 19.10 -4.87 10.15
N GLN A 222 17.99 -5.60 10.29
CA GLN A 222 18.02 -7.05 10.48
C GLN A 222 18.67 -7.76 9.27
N ALA A 223 18.36 -7.31 8.05
CA ALA A 223 18.98 -7.87 6.86
C ALA A 223 20.48 -7.60 6.80
N VAL A 224 20.93 -6.41 7.23
CA VAL A 224 22.37 -6.10 7.39
C VAL A 224 23.02 -7.02 8.42
N GLN A 225 22.40 -7.19 9.58
CA GLN A 225 22.89 -8.03 10.67
C GLN A 225 22.87 -9.55 10.31
N ALA A 226 22.12 -9.96 9.32
CA ALA A 226 22.11 -11.33 8.82
C ALA A 226 23.30 -11.64 7.89
N LEU A 227 23.92 -10.63 7.25
CA LEU A 227 25.00 -10.82 6.28
C LEU A 227 26.21 -11.62 6.80
N PRO A 228 26.66 -11.48 8.06
CA PRO A 228 27.79 -12.29 8.59
C PRO A 228 27.51 -13.79 8.59
N TYR A 229 26.25 -14.20 8.59
CA TYR A 229 25.83 -15.61 8.59
C TYR A 229 25.55 -16.15 7.19
N LEU A 230 25.67 -15.30 6.14
CA LEU A 230 25.51 -15.67 4.73
C LEU A 230 26.87 -15.76 4.03
N PRO A 231 26.98 -16.51 2.92
CA PRO A 231 28.20 -16.54 2.11
C PRO A 231 28.74 -15.13 1.84
N ALA A 232 30.07 -14.99 1.83
CA ALA A 232 30.74 -13.68 1.75
C ALA A 232 30.45 -12.93 0.44
N ASP A 233 30.09 -13.64 -0.62
CA ASP A 233 29.72 -13.11 -1.93
C ASP A 233 28.24 -12.70 -2.06
N VAL A 234 27.42 -12.94 -1.03
CA VAL A 234 26.02 -12.48 -0.97
C VAL A 234 25.96 -11.08 -0.40
N HIS A 235 25.40 -10.14 -1.16
CA HIS A 235 25.24 -8.74 -0.78
C HIS A 235 23.77 -8.42 -0.48
N LEU A 236 23.53 -7.29 0.18
CA LEU A 236 22.19 -6.70 0.34
C LEU A 236 22.05 -5.52 -0.61
N VAL A 237 21.01 -5.52 -1.43
CA VAL A 237 20.54 -4.37 -2.21
C VAL A 237 19.20 -3.92 -1.64
N ALA A 238 19.13 -2.71 -1.11
CA ALA A 238 17.93 -2.12 -0.57
C ALA A 238 17.48 -0.93 -1.43
N VAL A 239 16.29 -1.03 -1.99
CA VAL A 239 15.70 -0.01 -2.89
C VAL A 239 14.62 0.76 -2.14
N GLY A 240 14.75 2.08 -2.08
CA GLY A 240 13.73 2.90 -1.47
C GLY A 240 14.17 4.33 -1.20
N ARG A 241 13.23 5.11 -0.68
CA ARG A 241 13.51 6.49 -0.29
C ARG A 241 14.42 6.53 0.93
N ALA A 242 15.47 7.36 0.85
CA ALA A 242 16.34 7.63 1.98
C ALA A 242 15.59 8.39 3.09
N THR A 243 15.93 8.06 4.33
CA THR A 243 15.47 8.74 5.55
C THR A 243 16.64 8.97 6.50
N PRO A 244 16.49 9.71 7.59
CA PRO A 244 17.53 9.79 8.62
C PRO A 244 17.96 8.42 9.16
N TYR A 245 17.03 7.45 9.20
CA TYR A 245 17.32 6.07 9.60
C TYR A 245 18.27 5.35 8.66
N SER A 246 18.25 5.63 7.35
CA SER A 246 19.19 5.05 6.37
C SER A 246 20.64 5.27 6.79
N ARG A 247 20.96 6.47 7.26
CA ARG A 247 22.32 6.81 7.76
C ARG A 247 22.69 6.00 8.99
N SER A 248 21.73 5.70 9.86
CA SER A 248 21.98 4.89 11.06
C SER A 248 22.27 3.43 10.69
N VAL A 249 21.58 2.89 9.69
CA VAL A 249 21.81 1.53 9.15
C VAL A 249 23.20 1.45 8.50
N LEU A 250 23.57 2.44 7.66
CA LEU A 250 24.89 2.46 7.01
C LEU A 250 26.04 2.56 8.04
N ARG A 251 25.87 3.39 9.09
CA ARG A 251 26.86 3.44 10.20
C ARG A 251 26.94 2.10 10.96
N ALA A 252 25.85 1.38 11.10
CA ALA A 252 25.89 0.06 11.72
C ALA A 252 26.60 -0.97 10.83
N ALA A 253 26.38 -0.91 9.52
CA ALA A 253 27.09 -1.72 8.54
C ALA A 253 28.60 -1.43 8.57
N ASP A 254 28.99 -0.16 8.63
CA ASP A 254 30.38 0.26 8.68
C ASP A 254 31.10 -0.26 9.94
N ARG A 255 30.50 -0.06 11.11
CA ARG A 255 31.05 -0.59 12.38
C ARG A 255 31.22 -2.10 12.40
N ALA A 256 30.41 -2.81 11.62
CA ALA A 256 30.47 -4.27 11.48
C ALA A 256 31.41 -4.73 10.33
N GLY A 257 32.06 -3.81 9.60
CA GLY A 257 32.88 -4.13 8.43
C GLY A 257 32.08 -4.64 7.22
N LEU A 258 30.79 -4.34 7.16
CA LEU A 258 29.86 -4.85 6.15
C LEU A 258 29.57 -3.84 5.02
N SER A 259 30.12 -2.61 5.09
CA SER A 259 29.86 -1.57 4.10
C SER A 259 30.03 -2.04 2.63
N PRO A 260 31.04 -2.85 2.27
CA PRO A 260 31.18 -3.33 0.90
C PRO A 260 30.04 -4.25 0.42
N ARG A 261 29.26 -4.82 1.35
CA ARG A 261 28.17 -5.76 1.05
C ARG A 261 26.79 -5.13 1.14
N VAL A 262 26.68 -3.81 1.41
CA VAL A 262 25.38 -3.13 1.60
C VAL A 262 25.23 -2.00 0.58
N HIS A 263 24.24 -2.11 -0.30
CA HIS A 263 23.97 -1.18 -1.39
C HIS A 263 22.58 -0.58 -1.23
N PHE A 264 22.50 0.75 -1.08
CA PHE A 264 21.25 1.49 -1.03
C PHE A 264 21.01 2.21 -2.35
N LEU A 265 19.90 1.90 -3.01
CA LEU A 265 19.48 2.50 -4.27
C LEU A 265 18.27 3.41 -4.05
N HIS A 266 18.36 4.65 -4.53
CA HIS A 266 17.32 5.66 -4.37
C HIS A 266 16.84 6.16 -5.73
N GLY A 267 15.56 6.50 -5.83
CA GLY A 267 15.00 7.05 -7.06
C GLY A 267 14.98 6.08 -8.25
N VAL A 268 14.97 4.78 -7.98
CA VAL A 268 14.93 3.75 -9.03
C VAL A 268 13.60 3.85 -9.79
N PRO A 269 13.63 3.99 -11.12
CA PRO A 269 12.42 3.97 -11.94
C PRO A 269 11.71 2.62 -11.88
N ASP A 270 10.40 2.65 -12.09
CA ASP A 270 9.56 1.46 -12.05
C ASP A 270 9.98 0.35 -13.03
N ALA A 271 10.49 0.72 -14.21
CA ALA A 271 11.00 -0.23 -15.20
C ALA A 271 12.27 -0.95 -14.71
N ASP A 272 13.18 -0.21 -14.04
CA ASP A 272 14.40 -0.79 -13.49
C ASP A 272 14.10 -1.62 -12.23
N LEU A 273 13.06 -1.28 -11.47
CA LEU A 273 12.64 -2.04 -10.29
C LEU A 273 12.24 -3.46 -10.66
N GLN A 274 11.50 -3.66 -11.76
CA GLN A 274 11.19 -4.99 -12.28
C GLN A 274 12.46 -5.81 -12.54
N ALA A 275 13.46 -5.19 -13.17
CA ALA A 275 14.73 -5.85 -13.46
C ALA A 275 15.50 -6.23 -12.17
N LEU A 276 15.47 -5.37 -11.14
CA LEU A 276 16.08 -5.66 -9.85
C LEU A 276 15.47 -6.90 -9.18
N TYR A 277 14.15 -7.04 -9.22
CA TYR A 277 13.47 -8.25 -8.73
C TYR A 277 13.95 -9.49 -9.52
N ARG A 278 14.02 -9.42 -10.84
CA ARG A 278 14.46 -10.57 -11.68
C ARG A 278 15.93 -10.95 -11.50
N LEU A 279 16.78 -9.99 -11.15
CA LEU A 279 18.21 -10.19 -11.00
C LEU A 279 18.63 -10.70 -9.61
N ALA A 280 17.82 -10.48 -8.59
CA ALA A 280 18.08 -10.88 -7.22
C ALA A 280 18.07 -12.41 -7.02
N ASP A 281 18.68 -12.86 -5.92
CA ASP A 281 18.61 -14.25 -5.49
C ASP A 281 17.41 -14.55 -4.60
N VAL A 282 17.13 -13.67 -3.65
CA VAL A 282 16.06 -13.80 -2.66
C VAL A 282 15.48 -12.43 -2.37
N PHE A 283 14.18 -12.33 -2.19
CA PHE A 283 13.55 -11.16 -1.65
C PHE A 283 13.45 -11.27 -0.13
N VAL A 284 13.99 -10.29 0.60
CA VAL A 284 13.91 -10.22 2.07
C VAL A 284 13.04 -9.05 2.49
N TYR A 285 12.04 -9.33 3.33
CA TYR A 285 11.10 -8.31 3.77
C TYR A 285 10.90 -8.40 5.29
N PRO A 286 11.89 -7.95 6.08
CA PRO A 286 11.92 -8.10 7.53
C PRO A 286 11.03 -7.09 8.26
N SER A 287 10.04 -6.54 7.57
CA SER A 287 9.14 -5.50 8.10
C SER A 287 8.35 -6.00 9.31
N ARG A 288 8.35 -5.21 10.38
CA ARG A 288 7.69 -5.56 11.64
C ARG A 288 6.18 -5.55 11.54
N TYR A 289 5.62 -4.68 10.70
CA TYR A 289 4.18 -4.61 10.46
C TYR A 289 3.86 -3.97 9.12
N GLU A 290 2.87 -4.51 8.41
CA GLU A 290 2.40 -4.03 7.12
C GLU A 290 0.88 -4.08 7.03
N GLY A 291 0.32 -3.30 6.11
CA GLY A 291 -1.10 -3.34 5.78
C GLY A 291 -1.46 -4.47 4.82
N PHE A 292 -0.56 -4.80 3.84
CA PHE A 292 -0.76 -5.94 2.93
C PHE A 292 0.54 -6.61 2.51
N GLY A 293 1.47 -5.93 1.85
CA GLY A 293 2.73 -6.53 1.41
C GLY A 293 2.83 -6.70 -0.10
N ILE A 294 2.39 -5.72 -0.87
CA ILE A 294 2.53 -5.69 -2.33
C ILE A 294 3.95 -6.07 -2.80
N PRO A 295 5.07 -5.58 -2.18
CA PRO A 295 6.42 -5.97 -2.59
C PRO A 295 6.70 -7.48 -2.49
N VAL A 296 6.03 -8.19 -1.58
CA VAL A 296 6.11 -9.66 -1.48
C VAL A 296 5.49 -10.31 -2.71
N ILE A 297 4.31 -9.84 -3.12
CA ILE A 297 3.61 -10.33 -4.30
C ILE A 297 4.40 -10.01 -5.58
N GLU A 298 4.97 -8.79 -5.69
CA GLU A 298 5.86 -8.38 -6.79
C GLU A 298 7.08 -9.31 -6.92
N ALA A 299 7.71 -9.66 -5.79
CA ALA A 299 8.85 -10.58 -5.76
C ALA A 299 8.47 -11.97 -6.27
N ILE A 300 7.35 -12.52 -5.80
CA ILE A 300 6.87 -13.85 -6.20
C ILE A 300 6.53 -13.87 -7.70
N HIS A 301 5.83 -12.87 -8.22
CA HIS A 301 5.55 -12.75 -9.66
C HIS A 301 6.83 -12.67 -10.48
N SER A 302 7.85 -12.00 -9.97
CA SER A 302 9.16 -11.92 -10.60
C SER A 302 9.98 -13.24 -10.48
N GLY A 303 9.45 -14.27 -9.81
CA GLY A 303 10.12 -15.57 -9.64
C GLY A 303 11.16 -15.59 -8.54
N LEU A 304 11.07 -14.69 -7.56
CA LEU A 304 11.92 -14.74 -6.39
C LEU A 304 11.27 -15.56 -5.27
N PRO A 305 12.04 -16.38 -4.55
CA PRO A 305 11.63 -16.84 -3.24
C PRO A 305 11.64 -15.68 -2.25
N VAL A 306 10.73 -15.73 -1.29
CA VAL A 306 10.54 -14.68 -0.28
C VAL A 306 10.91 -15.20 1.10
N VAL A 307 11.65 -14.38 1.85
CA VAL A 307 11.85 -14.52 3.29
C VAL A 307 11.34 -13.24 3.95
N ALA A 308 10.30 -13.33 4.74
CA ALA A 308 9.63 -12.19 5.35
C ALA A 308 9.56 -12.33 6.89
N ALA A 309 9.21 -11.25 7.57
CA ALA A 309 8.91 -11.33 9.00
C ALA A 309 7.53 -11.94 9.22
N THR A 310 7.37 -12.67 10.34
CA THR A 310 6.08 -13.17 10.82
C THR A 310 5.34 -12.11 11.63
N GLY A 311 4.05 -12.31 11.87
CA GLY A 311 3.24 -11.52 12.81
C GLY A 311 2.46 -10.35 12.21
N SER A 312 2.39 -10.25 10.86
CA SER A 312 1.56 -9.25 10.18
C SER A 312 0.78 -9.87 9.01
N CYS A 313 0.43 -9.09 8.00
CA CYS A 313 -0.24 -9.58 6.79
C CYS A 313 0.70 -10.27 5.77
N LEU A 314 1.98 -10.40 6.08
CA LEU A 314 2.97 -10.90 5.11
C LEU A 314 2.78 -12.38 4.78
N GLU A 315 2.28 -13.18 5.74
CA GLU A 315 1.89 -14.57 5.53
C GLU A 315 0.72 -14.68 4.53
N GLU A 316 -0.22 -13.75 4.63
CA GLU A 316 -1.36 -13.66 3.71
C GLU A 316 -0.92 -13.27 2.30
N ALA A 317 0.05 -12.34 2.19
CA ALA A 317 0.58 -11.91 0.89
C ALA A 317 1.48 -12.94 0.23
N GLY A 318 2.33 -13.62 1.00
CA GLY A 318 3.37 -14.51 0.47
C GLY A 318 3.02 -15.99 0.44
N GLY A 319 1.98 -16.40 1.17
CA GLY A 319 1.51 -17.79 1.22
C GLY A 319 2.45 -18.76 1.94
N PRO A 320 2.06 -20.05 2.02
CA PRO A 320 2.75 -21.05 2.85
C PRO A 320 4.13 -21.48 2.34
N ASP A 321 4.46 -21.19 1.08
CA ASP A 321 5.75 -21.57 0.49
C ASP A 321 6.83 -20.49 0.58
N SER A 322 6.46 -19.26 0.99
CA SER A 322 7.41 -18.27 1.50
C SER A 322 7.94 -18.70 2.89
N LEU A 323 9.07 -18.15 3.29
CA LEU A 323 9.63 -18.42 4.62
C LEU A 323 9.40 -17.22 5.54
N TYR A 324 9.04 -17.51 6.79
CA TYR A 324 8.74 -16.47 7.77
C TYR A 324 9.60 -16.64 9.01
N VAL A 325 10.15 -15.54 9.50
CA VAL A 325 11.07 -15.52 10.64
C VAL A 325 10.73 -14.40 11.59
N SER A 326 11.19 -14.51 12.84
CA SER A 326 11.08 -13.41 13.80
C SER A 326 11.76 -12.14 13.26
N PRO A 327 11.11 -10.96 13.36
CA PRO A 327 11.75 -9.69 13.01
C PRO A 327 12.89 -9.30 13.93
N ASP A 328 13.19 -10.08 14.98
CA ASP A 328 14.23 -9.83 15.95
C ASP A 328 15.41 -10.82 15.87
N SER A 329 15.36 -11.78 14.92
CA SER A 329 16.41 -12.80 14.76
C SER A 329 17.12 -12.69 13.40
N PRO A 330 18.24 -11.96 13.30
CA PRO A 330 19.06 -11.92 12.09
C PRO A 330 19.61 -13.29 11.68
N ARG A 331 19.87 -14.16 12.67
CA ARG A 331 20.36 -15.51 12.40
C ARG A 331 19.31 -16.39 11.73
N ASP A 332 18.05 -16.34 12.19
CA ASP A 332 16.97 -17.08 11.56
C ASP A 332 16.68 -16.57 10.14
N LEU A 333 16.79 -15.24 9.94
CA LEU A 333 16.72 -14.65 8.60
C LEU A 333 17.79 -15.23 7.68
N ALA A 334 19.05 -15.32 8.14
CA ALA A 334 20.13 -15.89 7.34
C ALA A 334 19.92 -17.38 7.06
N VAL A 335 19.47 -18.16 8.04
CA VAL A 335 19.14 -19.58 7.86
C VAL A 335 18.04 -19.74 6.80
N ALA A 336 16.96 -18.97 6.89
CA ALA A 336 15.87 -19.02 5.93
C ALA A 336 16.33 -18.60 4.53
N VAL A 337 17.13 -17.52 4.40
CA VAL A 337 17.71 -17.09 3.13
C VAL A 337 18.56 -18.20 2.52
N SER A 338 19.42 -18.86 3.30
CA SER A 338 20.31 -19.91 2.82
C SER A 338 19.55 -21.11 2.21
N ARG A 339 18.36 -21.43 2.72
CA ARG A 339 17.49 -22.50 2.21
C ARG A 339 16.93 -22.21 0.82
N VAL A 340 16.91 -20.96 0.39
CA VAL A 340 16.30 -20.52 -0.87
C VAL A 340 17.25 -19.76 -1.79
N LEU A 341 18.57 -19.71 -1.46
CA LEU A 341 19.59 -19.22 -2.37
C LEU A 341 19.69 -20.09 -3.62
N ARG A 342 20.19 -19.51 -4.72
CA ARG A 342 20.44 -20.27 -5.96
C ARG A 342 21.34 -21.48 -5.69
N GLY A 343 20.97 -22.61 -6.28
CA GLY A 343 21.64 -23.90 -6.07
C GLY A 343 21.04 -24.74 -4.94
N ASN A 344 20.12 -24.21 -4.13
CA ASN A 344 19.41 -25.02 -3.14
C ASN A 344 18.24 -25.78 -3.81
N PRO A 345 18.10 -27.10 -3.57
CA PRO A 345 17.08 -27.94 -4.22
C PRO A 345 15.63 -27.54 -3.82
N GLU A 346 15.40 -26.92 -2.66
CA GLU A 346 14.07 -26.48 -2.25
C GLU A 346 13.57 -25.27 -3.04
N ARG A 347 14.47 -24.46 -3.62
CA ARG A 347 14.17 -23.17 -4.21
C ARG A 347 13.10 -23.23 -5.29
N GLU A 348 13.34 -24.03 -6.32
CA GLU A 348 12.50 -24.07 -7.54
C GLU A 348 11.08 -24.54 -7.22
N ALA A 349 10.96 -25.56 -6.38
CA ALA A 349 9.65 -26.06 -5.94
C ALA A 349 8.87 -25.02 -5.14
N ARG A 350 9.54 -24.26 -4.24
CA ARG A 350 8.91 -23.19 -3.48
C ARG A 350 8.46 -22.04 -4.38
N VAL A 351 9.32 -21.59 -5.29
CA VAL A 351 9.00 -20.52 -6.24
C VAL A 351 7.78 -20.91 -7.08
N ALA A 352 7.70 -22.15 -7.57
CA ALA A 352 6.57 -22.60 -8.37
C ALA A 352 5.26 -22.54 -7.56
N ARG A 353 5.25 -23.09 -6.33
CA ARG A 353 4.05 -23.08 -5.48
C ARG A 353 3.68 -21.68 -4.98
N SER A 354 4.68 -20.82 -4.67
CA SER A 354 4.41 -19.43 -4.32
C SER A 354 3.76 -18.68 -5.48
N ARG A 355 4.23 -18.88 -6.72
CA ARG A 355 3.60 -18.29 -7.91
C ARG A 355 2.16 -18.74 -8.10
N ASP A 356 1.88 -20.02 -7.88
CA ASP A 356 0.51 -20.54 -7.94
C ASP A 356 -0.38 -19.89 -6.86
N TYR A 357 0.14 -19.77 -5.65
CA TYR A 357 -0.59 -19.10 -4.56
C TYR A 357 -0.96 -17.65 -4.87
N VAL A 358 -0.03 -16.84 -5.40
CA VAL A 358 -0.28 -15.41 -5.64
C VAL A 358 -1.17 -15.13 -6.85
N ARG A 359 -1.50 -16.13 -7.69
CA ARG A 359 -2.51 -16.01 -8.75
C ARG A 359 -3.86 -15.53 -8.23
N ARG A 360 -4.17 -15.80 -6.98
CA ARG A 360 -5.37 -15.28 -6.30
C ARG A 360 -5.42 -13.74 -6.25
N PHE A 361 -4.30 -13.07 -6.44
CA PHE A 361 -4.18 -11.61 -6.51
C PHE A 361 -4.01 -11.09 -7.95
N GLU A 362 -3.93 -12.00 -8.94
CA GLU A 362 -3.89 -11.64 -10.36
C GLU A 362 -5.28 -11.38 -10.90
N GLY A 363 -5.37 -10.44 -11.84
CA GLY A 363 -6.64 -10.18 -12.54
C GLY A 363 -7.79 -9.74 -11.62
N LEU A 364 -7.50 -9.41 -10.35
CA LEU A 364 -8.50 -8.85 -9.47
C LEU A 364 -8.97 -7.52 -10.07
N ASP A 365 -10.19 -7.53 -10.52
CA ASP A 365 -10.86 -6.29 -10.92
C ASP A 365 -11.26 -5.53 -9.65
N VAL A 366 -10.28 -4.89 -9.05
CA VAL A 366 -10.46 -4.07 -7.83
C VAL A 366 -11.48 -2.97 -8.08
N ALA A 367 -11.49 -2.41 -9.29
CA ALA A 367 -12.42 -1.35 -9.65
C ALA A 367 -13.86 -1.87 -9.70
N SER A 368 -14.11 -3.02 -10.31
CA SER A 368 -15.46 -3.63 -10.31
C SER A 368 -15.91 -3.98 -8.89
N GLN A 369 -15.05 -4.60 -8.07
CA GLN A 369 -15.40 -4.93 -6.68
C GLN A 369 -15.77 -3.67 -5.87
N VAL A 370 -15.00 -2.59 -6.03
CA VAL A 370 -15.27 -1.31 -5.38
C VAL A 370 -16.56 -0.68 -5.92
N ALA A 371 -16.81 -0.74 -7.23
CA ALA A 371 -18.06 -0.26 -7.83
C ALA A 371 -19.28 -1.04 -7.36
N ASP A 372 -19.14 -2.34 -7.10
CA ASP A 372 -20.20 -3.18 -6.55
C ASP A 372 -20.55 -2.78 -5.11
N VAL A 373 -19.55 -2.41 -4.29
CA VAL A 373 -19.82 -1.84 -2.96
C VAL A 373 -20.67 -0.58 -3.07
N TYR A 374 -20.39 0.31 -4.03
CA TYR A 374 -21.18 1.54 -4.23
C TYR A 374 -22.62 1.22 -4.66
N ARG A 375 -22.82 0.30 -5.61
CA ARG A 375 -24.15 -0.10 -6.09
C ARG A 375 -24.98 -0.71 -4.96
N HIS A 376 -24.38 -1.65 -4.22
CA HIS A 376 -25.02 -2.31 -3.09
C HIS A 376 -25.48 -1.32 -2.01
N LEU A 377 -24.66 -0.30 -1.72
CA LEU A 377 -25.03 0.75 -0.77
C LEU A 377 -26.28 1.54 -1.18
N LEU A 378 -26.50 1.73 -2.47
CA LEU A 378 -27.65 2.50 -2.97
C LEU A 378 -28.91 1.65 -3.08
N GLU A 379 -28.77 0.34 -3.23
CA GLU A 379 -29.89 -0.62 -3.23
C GLU A 379 -30.42 -0.88 -1.80
N THR A 380 -29.54 -0.72 -0.79
CA THR A 380 -29.91 -0.94 0.61
C THR A 380 -30.48 0.36 1.21
N PRO A 381 -31.74 0.38 1.71
CA PRO A 381 -32.27 1.55 2.40
C PRO A 381 -31.34 2.03 3.52
N ALA A 382 -31.25 3.36 3.72
CA ALA A 382 -30.50 3.89 4.85
C ALA A 382 -31.12 3.36 6.14
N GLN A 383 -30.35 2.61 6.92
CA GLN A 383 -30.74 2.28 8.29
C GLN A 383 -30.68 3.57 9.12
N LEU A 384 -31.81 4.27 9.17
CA LEU A 384 -32.08 5.28 10.18
C LEU A 384 -32.30 4.56 11.52
N GLU A 385 -31.27 3.95 12.08
CA GLU A 385 -31.32 3.54 13.48
C GLU A 385 -31.20 4.78 14.35
N GLY A 386 -32.38 5.22 14.84
CA GLY A 386 -32.50 6.16 15.91
C GLY A 386 -31.77 5.66 17.16
N GLN A 387 -30.61 6.26 17.46
CA GLN A 387 -30.15 6.35 18.83
C GLN A 387 -30.70 7.65 19.44
N VAL A 388 -32.02 7.59 19.75
CA VAL A 388 -32.61 8.37 20.83
C VAL A 388 -32.71 7.40 21.99
N GLY A 389 -31.90 7.57 23.02
CA GLY A 389 -32.05 6.76 24.23
C GLY A 389 -30.88 6.84 25.20
N HIS A 390 -30.96 7.89 26.05
CA HIS A 390 -30.37 8.08 27.37
C HIS A 390 -28.89 8.39 27.50
#